data_64181e90b5be3737b3ed07935ed5b731
#
_entry.id   64181e90b5be3737b3ed07935ed5b731
#
_cell.length_a   1.000
_cell.length_b   1.000
_cell.length_c   1.000
_cell.angle_alpha   90.00
_cell.angle_beta   90.00
_cell.angle_gamma   90.00
#
_symmetry.space_group_name_H-M   'P 1'
#
loop_
_entity.id
_entity.type
_entity.pdbx_description
1 polymer ?
#
loop_
_entity_poly.entity_id
_entity_poly.type
_entity_poly.pdbx_seq_one_letter_code
_entity_poly.pdbx_strand_id
1 'polypeptide(L)'
;MAVVNPTQTLFHSSSNPKSSPIPKTRIDSVSFKRTQLGFGPRNRTKSANATLSLGGERIRRTEYVNGVGRRERGGGGRMVVSCTAEGIERRGYLVGGRGQEGKFALPERLKVVALMACAMCLCNADRVVMSVAIVPLAAKYGWSSSFLGIVQSSFLWGYIFSSVIGGALVDKYGGKRVIAWGVALWSLATLLTPWAANHSTTSLLAVRAFFGLAEGVAMPSMNTLLSRWFPNHERATAVGMSMAGFHLGNVVGLVLTPLAMSSTGIAGPFIFFASLGLLWLTTWAYGVTNDPQDCRFISESELRLIQAGKSNAPVNNSKLPSLRLLLSKLPTWAIILANITNNWGYFVLLSWMPVYFKTVFNVNLKQAAWFSAVPWGTMAISGYIAGAMSDFLIKAGYSVTSVRKIMQSIGFIGPGVALLLLNYAKTPVVASIFITVALSLSSFSQAGFLLNMQDIAPQSAGFLHGISNSAGTFAAIVSTIGTGYFVQWLGSFQAFLTVTAGLYFVTTIFWNLYATGERVF
;
A
#
# COMPACT_ATOMS: atom_id res chain seq x y z
N MET A 1 -57.83 -3.47 4.89
CA MET A 1 -58.75 -3.78 6.01
C MET A 1 -57.94 -3.92 7.26
N ALA A 2 -58.29 -3.07 8.26
CA ALA A 2 -58.04 -3.05 9.68
C ALA A 2 -56.54 -3.02 10.12
N VAL A 3 -55.91 -1.92 10.51
CA VAL A 3 -56.11 -1.00 11.65
C VAL A 3 -56.29 -1.72 13.02
N VAL A 4 -55.28 -1.63 13.88
CA VAL A 4 -55.40 -1.36 15.33
C VAL A 4 -54.04 -0.91 15.89
N ASN A 5 -53.94 0.35 16.30
CA ASN A 5 -53.29 0.91 17.49
C ASN A 5 -54.38 0.95 18.59
N PRO A 6 -54.19 1.19 19.86
CA PRO A 6 -53.16 1.89 20.65
C PRO A 6 -52.95 1.30 22.07
N THR A 7 -52.16 1.80 22.95
CA THR A 7 -52.52 2.68 24.08
C THR A 7 -51.32 2.99 24.98
N GLN A 8 -51.26 4.25 25.34
CA GLN A 8 -50.52 4.87 26.44
C GLN A 8 -50.94 4.32 27.81
N THR A 9 -50.01 4.33 28.78
CA THR A 9 -50.34 4.70 30.16
C THR A 9 -49.15 5.42 30.79
N LEU A 10 -49.44 6.65 31.17
CA LEU A 10 -48.78 7.51 32.13
C LEU A 10 -48.87 6.91 33.54
N PHE A 11 -47.85 7.07 34.40
CA PHE A 11 -48.04 7.47 35.80
C PHE A 11 -46.85 8.27 36.35
N HIS A 12 -47.17 9.36 36.95
CA HIS A 12 -46.46 10.33 37.76
C HIS A 12 -45.88 9.75 39.05
N SER A 13 -44.82 10.25 39.62
CA SER A 13 -44.65 11.33 40.60
C SER A 13 -43.35 11.12 41.38
N SER A 14 -42.56 12.10 41.43
CA SER A 14 -42.19 13.08 42.45
C SER A 14 -41.33 12.55 43.59
N SER A 15 -40.12 13.11 43.73
CA SER A 15 -39.69 13.99 44.82
C SER A 15 -38.16 14.15 44.87
N ASN A 16 -37.75 15.38 44.75
CA ASN A 16 -36.49 15.97 45.22
C ASN A 16 -36.70 16.40 46.68
N PRO A 17 -35.76 16.91 47.47
CA PRO A 17 -34.30 17.08 47.33
C PRO A 17 -33.50 16.80 48.63
N LYS A 18 -32.18 16.81 48.62
CA LYS A 18 -31.36 17.41 49.70
C LYS A 18 -29.92 17.67 49.29
N SER A 19 -29.52 18.85 49.61
CA SER A 19 -28.30 19.60 49.38
C SER A 19 -27.11 19.22 50.28
N SER A 20 -25.91 19.46 49.74
CA SER A 20 -24.69 20.05 50.32
C SER A 20 -23.73 19.17 51.15
N PRO A 21 -22.46 19.56 51.37
CA PRO A 21 -21.66 20.58 50.72
C PRO A 21 -20.17 20.16 50.37
N ILE A 22 -19.52 21.06 49.67
CA ILE A 22 -18.11 21.09 49.28
C ILE A 22 -17.20 21.31 50.49
N PRO A 23 -15.94 20.80 50.47
CA PRO A 23 -14.83 21.51 51.10
C PRO A 23 -13.81 22.00 50.05
N LYS A 24 -13.56 23.32 50.18
CA LYS A 24 -12.39 24.02 49.63
C LYS A 24 -11.13 23.67 50.44
N THR A 25 -10.00 23.44 49.81
CA THR A 25 -8.66 23.70 50.32
C THR A 25 -7.77 23.97 49.10
N ARG A 26 -7.36 25.10 48.97
CA ARG A 26 -6.28 25.99 49.44
C ARG A 26 -5.07 25.87 48.52
N ILE A 27 -4.86 26.96 47.81
CA ILE A 27 -3.74 27.35 46.99
C ILE A 27 -2.57 27.62 47.93
N ASP A 28 -1.41 27.01 47.64
CA ASP A 28 -0.14 27.54 48.16
C ASP A 28 0.80 27.82 46.97
N SER A 29 1.13 29.09 46.91
CA SER A 29 2.07 29.76 46.06
C SER A 29 3.50 29.55 46.55
N VAL A 30 4.42 29.12 45.65
CA VAL A 30 5.87 29.31 45.88
C VAL A 30 6.51 29.73 44.56
N SER A 31 6.71 31.01 44.45
CA SER A 31 7.91 31.84 44.44
C SER A 31 8.92 31.56 43.33
N PHE A 32 8.99 32.56 42.45
CA PHE A 32 10.04 32.94 41.52
C PHE A 32 11.41 33.04 42.18
N LYS A 33 12.44 32.51 41.54
CA LYS A 33 13.79 33.08 41.58
C LYS A 33 14.35 33.31 40.19
N ARG A 34 14.34 34.58 39.87
CA ARG A 34 15.07 35.22 38.77
C ARG A 34 16.52 35.43 39.25
N THR A 35 17.49 34.98 38.45
CA THR A 35 18.86 35.54 38.60
C THR A 35 19.31 35.99 37.23
N GLN A 36 19.54 37.28 37.19
CA GLN A 36 20.07 38.02 36.05
C GLN A 36 21.60 38.10 36.14
N LEU A 37 22.19 38.37 34.96
CA LEU A 37 23.35 39.20 34.67
C LEU A 37 24.74 38.55 34.62
N GLY A 38 25.34 38.84 33.50
CA GLY A 38 26.80 38.88 33.30
C GLY A 38 27.19 39.08 31.86
N PHE A 39 27.17 40.35 31.42
CA PHE A 39 27.81 40.83 30.17
C PHE A 39 29.33 40.96 30.39
N GLY A 40 30.11 40.71 29.29
CA GLY A 40 31.37 41.38 29.10
C GLY A 40 32.48 40.54 28.44
N PRO A 41 33.32 41.21 27.69
CA PRO A 41 33.90 40.65 26.46
C PRO A 41 35.42 40.50 26.46
N ARG A 42 35.94 39.96 25.34
CA ARG A 42 37.34 40.12 24.82
C ARG A 42 38.46 39.23 25.38
N ASN A 43 39.12 38.51 24.61
CA ASN A 43 40.37 38.74 23.88
C ASN A 43 41.15 37.45 23.55
N ARG A 44 41.52 37.36 22.29
CA ARG A 44 42.85 37.16 21.68
C ARG A 44 43.79 36.01 22.16
N THR A 45 44.06 35.19 21.14
CA THR A 45 45.39 34.67 20.75
C THR A 45 46.18 33.79 21.72
N LYS A 46 46.47 32.57 21.30
CA LYS A 46 47.86 32.16 21.00
C LYS A 46 47.95 30.80 20.32
N SER A 47 48.70 30.80 19.28
CA SER A 47 49.38 29.76 18.55
C SER A 47 50.18 28.83 19.48
N ALA A 48 50.13 27.53 19.21
CA ALA A 48 51.25 26.64 19.51
C ALA A 48 51.31 25.52 18.48
N ASN A 49 52.35 25.56 17.67
CA ASN A 49 52.82 24.50 16.80
C ASN A 49 53.30 23.29 17.64
N ALA A 50 52.95 22.10 17.18
CA ALA A 50 53.74 20.91 17.45
C ALA A 50 53.73 20.01 16.21
N THR A 51 54.87 20.03 15.54
CA THR A 51 55.32 19.10 14.50
C THR A 51 55.65 17.76 15.10
N LEU A 52 55.19 16.67 14.48
CA LEU A 52 55.95 15.43 14.40
C LEU A 52 55.59 14.67 13.12
N SER A 53 56.67 14.34 12.40
CA SER A 53 56.78 13.71 11.11
C SER A 53 56.66 12.18 11.20
N LEU A 54 56.20 11.53 10.13
CA LEU A 54 56.91 10.57 9.28
C LEU A 54 55.95 9.59 8.64
N GLY A 55 56.12 9.33 7.34
CA GLY A 55 55.57 8.20 6.65
C GLY A 55 54.88 8.57 5.31
N GLY A 56 55.70 8.64 4.25
CA GLY A 56 55.27 9.07 2.93
C GLY A 56 54.59 7.99 2.13
N GLU A 57 53.69 8.44 1.30
CA GLU A 57 53.47 7.87 -0.02
C GLU A 57 52.93 8.95 -0.96
N ARG A 58 53.58 9.05 -2.13
CA ARG A 58 53.32 10.06 -3.17
C ARG A 58 52.07 9.69 -3.97
N ILE A 59 51.08 10.56 -3.99
CA ILE A 59 50.07 10.54 -5.04
C ILE A 59 50.35 11.68 -6.00
N ARG A 60 50.65 11.32 -7.28
CA ARG A 60 50.88 12.25 -8.38
C ARG A 60 49.58 12.99 -8.72
N ARG A 61 49.64 14.29 -8.60
CA ARG A 61 48.69 15.22 -9.21
C ARG A 61 49.14 15.42 -10.68
N THR A 62 48.32 15.12 -11.64
CA THR A 62 48.54 15.52 -13.03
C THR A 62 47.86 16.87 -13.26
N GLU A 63 48.69 17.88 -13.44
CA GLU A 63 48.26 19.21 -13.91
C GLU A 63 48.03 19.18 -15.40
N TYR A 64 46.92 19.81 -15.82
CA TYR A 64 46.68 20.11 -17.22
C TYR A 64 47.49 21.36 -17.62
N VAL A 65 48.40 21.19 -18.54
CA VAL A 65 49.14 22.30 -19.19
C VAL A 65 48.48 22.59 -20.53
N ASN A 66 48.06 23.83 -20.69
CA ASN A 66 47.64 24.40 -21.97
C ASN A 66 48.83 24.53 -22.93
N GLY A 67 48.79 23.84 -24.07
CA GLY A 67 49.75 23.95 -25.15
C GLY A 67 49.16 24.76 -26.31
N VAL A 68 49.71 25.93 -26.54
CA VAL A 68 49.45 26.85 -27.68
C VAL A 68 50.07 26.26 -28.96
N GLY A 69 49.32 26.36 -30.03
CA GLY A 69 49.61 25.75 -31.30
C GLY A 69 50.71 26.36 -32.14
N ARG A 70 51.20 25.61 -33.10
CA ARG A 70 51.99 26.04 -34.25
C ARG A 70 51.31 25.61 -35.55
N ARG A 71 51.14 26.59 -36.41
CA ARG A 71 50.53 26.51 -37.71
C ARG A 71 51.50 25.88 -38.72
N GLU A 72 51.07 24.87 -39.48
CA GLU A 72 51.66 24.56 -40.80
C GLU A 72 50.54 24.39 -41.84
N ARG A 73 50.82 25.00 -43.03
CA ARG A 73 49.93 25.05 -44.20
C ARG A 73 50.08 23.77 -45.03
N GLY A 74 48.98 23.36 -45.61
CA GLY A 74 49.03 22.52 -46.80
C GLY A 74 47.73 21.76 -47.08
N GLY A 75 47.03 22.12 -48.17
CA GLY A 75 46.27 21.20 -48.99
C GLY A 75 44.75 21.13 -48.75
N GLY A 76 44.00 21.60 -49.73
CA GLY A 76 42.57 21.71 -49.81
C GLY A 76 41.75 20.46 -49.50
N GLY A 77 40.66 20.65 -48.80
CA GLY A 77 39.67 19.63 -48.55
C GLY A 77 38.38 20.26 -48.01
N ARG A 78 37.36 20.04 -48.73
CA ARG A 78 35.98 20.49 -48.61
C ARG A 78 35.45 20.31 -47.19
N MET A 79 34.98 21.39 -46.59
CA MET A 79 34.33 21.42 -45.29
C MET A 79 32.90 20.80 -45.40
N VAL A 80 32.71 19.64 -44.83
CA VAL A 80 31.40 19.06 -44.60
C VAL A 80 31.09 19.26 -43.13
N VAL A 81 30.12 20.14 -42.84
CA VAL A 81 29.56 20.29 -41.48
C VAL A 81 28.70 19.09 -41.22
N SER A 82 29.18 18.17 -40.39
CA SER A 82 28.41 17.07 -39.85
C SER A 82 27.92 17.46 -38.43
N CYS A 83 26.63 17.68 -38.30
CA CYS A 83 25.98 17.71 -37.00
C CYS A 83 25.96 16.32 -36.40
N THR A 84 26.86 16.05 -35.47
CA THR A 84 26.80 14.82 -34.66
C THR A 84 25.78 14.96 -33.56
N ALA A 85 24.62 14.31 -33.73
CA ALA A 85 23.77 13.93 -32.63
C ALA A 85 24.56 12.95 -31.75
N GLU A 86 24.66 13.24 -30.46
CA GLU A 86 25.30 12.35 -29.49
C GLU A 86 24.64 10.99 -29.51
N GLY A 87 25.37 10.04 -30.04
CA GLY A 87 24.98 8.66 -30.20
C GLY A 87 25.12 7.90 -28.89
N ILE A 88 24.08 7.16 -28.58
CA ILE A 88 24.12 6.01 -27.69
C ILE A 88 25.20 5.05 -28.19
N GLU A 89 26.33 4.95 -27.50
CA GLU A 89 27.36 3.96 -27.75
C GLU A 89 26.81 2.54 -27.49
N ARG A 90 26.36 1.89 -28.54
CA ARG A 90 26.22 0.43 -28.54
C ARG A 90 27.63 -0.17 -28.63
N ARG A 91 28.23 -0.53 -27.52
CA ARG A 91 29.39 -1.44 -27.51
C ARG A 91 28.92 -2.83 -27.94
N GLY A 92 29.05 -3.11 -29.20
CA GLY A 92 29.00 -4.47 -29.74
C GLY A 92 30.22 -5.26 -29.24
N TYR A 93 30.00 -6.15 -28.29
CA TYR A 93 30.96 -7.20 -27.98
C TYR A 93 30.88 -8.27 -29.09
N LEU A 94 31.84 -8.24 -30.03
CA LEU A 94 32.13 -9.37 -30.87
C LEU A 94 32.79 -10.46 -29.99
N VAL A 95 32.00 -11.38 -29.50
CA VAL A 95 32.48 -12.62 -28.93
C VAL A 95 32.38 -13.67 -30.02
N GLY A 96 33.56 -14.01 -30.64
CA GLY A 96 33.71 -15.22 -31.41
C GLY A 96 33.59 -16.43 -30.46
N GLY A 97 32.48 -17.13 -30.52
CA GLY A 97 32.24 -18.35 -29.77
C GLY A 97 31.14 -19.16 -30.45
N ARG A 98 31.51 -20.35 -30.88
CA ARG A 98 30.75 -21.43 -31.54
C ARG A 98 29.24 -21.38 -31.24
N GLY A 99 28.44 -21.54 -32.29
CA GLY A 99 27.00 -21.62 -32.30
C GLY A 99 26.42 -22.50 -31.18
N GLN A 100 25.84 -21.85 -30.19
CA GLN A 100 24.75 -22.39 -29.43
C GLN A 100 23.50 -21.71 -29.97
N GLU A 101 22.63 -22.50 -30.59
CA GLU A 101 21.28 -22.10 -30.95
C GLU A 101 20.64 -21.43 -29.74
N GLY A 102 20.36 -20.13 -29.83
CA GLY A 102 19.80 -19.35 -28.76
C GLY A 102 18.38 -19.82 -28.43
N LYS A 103 18.25 -20.82 -27.58
CA LYS A 103 17.00 -21.00 -26.82
C LYS A 103 16.79 -19.71 -26.06
N PHE A 104 15.71 -19.01 -26.39
CA PHE A 104 15.27 -17.80 -25.70
C PHE A 104 14.93 -18.21 -24.25
N ALA A 105 15.97 -18.31 -23.41
CA ALA A 105 15.78 -18.63 -22.00
C ALA A 105 15.30 -17.38 -21.29
N LEU A 106 14.07 -17.43 -20.80
CA LEU A 106 13.49 -16.36 -20.02
C LEU A 106 14.38 -16.15 -18.78
N PRO A 107 14.81 -14.91 -18.47
CA PRO A 107 15.62 -14.65 -17.27
C PRO A 107 14.93 -15.18 -16.01
N GLU A 108 15.68 -15.84 -15.11
CA GLU A 108 15.11 -16.45 -13.90
C GLU A 108 14.41 -15.43 -13.00
N ARG A 109 14.93 -14.21 -12.92
CA ARG A 109 14.29 -13.10 -12.18
C ARG A 109 12.89 -12.77 -12.71
N LEU A 110 12.61 -12.90 -14.02
CA LEU A 110 11.27 -12.69 -14.58
C LEU A 110 10.31 -13.80 -14.16
N LYS A 111 10.76 -15.04 -14.02
CA LYS A 111 9.94 -16.14 -13.47
C LYS A 111 9.57 -15.86 -12.02
N VAL A 112 10.53 -15.38 -11.22
CA VAL A 112 10.31 -15.06 -9.80
C VAL A 112 9.26 -13.95 -9.67
N VAL A 113 9.38 -12.84 -10.42
CA VAL A 113 8.41 -11.74 -10.34
C VAL A 113 7.05 -12.13 -10.89
N ALA A 114 6.98 -12.94 -11.95
CA ALA A 114 5.71 -13.42 -12.50
C ALA A 114 4.97 -14.32 -11.50
N LEU A 115 5.67 -15.26 -10.88
CA LEU A 115 5.10 -16.11 -9.84
C LEU A 115 4.70 -15.31 -8.59
N MET A 116 5.47 -14.28 -8.23
CA MET A 116 5.10 -13.37 -7.14
C MET A 116 3.84 -12.56 -7.50
N ALA A 117 3.76 -12.04 -8.72
CA ALA A 117 2.56 -11.34 -9.21
C ALA A 117 1.33 -12.26 -9.21
N CYS A 118 1.48 -13.53 -9.57
CA CYS A 118 0.43 -14.54 -9.46
C CYS A 118 0.01 -14.77 -7.99
N ALA A 119 0.97 -14.88 -7.06
CA ALA A 119 0.65 -15.01 -5.63
C ALA A 119 -0.13 -13.81 -5.11
N MET A 120 0.28 -12.60 -5.50
CA MET A 120 -0.40 -11.35 -5.12
C MET A 120 -1.80 -11.27 -5.76
N CYS A 121 -1.96 -11.77 -6.99
CA CYS A 121 -3.26 -11.87 -7.65
C CYS A 121 -4.20 -12.83 -6.91
N LEU A 122 -3.73 -14.04 -6.57
CA LEU A 122 -4.51 -15.02 -5.82
C LEU A 122 -4.88 -14.52 -4.43
N CYS A 123 -3.91 -13.94 -3.70
CA CYS A 123 -4.11 -13.31 -2.40
C CYS A 123 -5.32 -12.35 -2.42
N ASN A 124 -5.37 -11.45 -3.38
CA ASN A 124 -6.43 -10.46 -3.45
C ASN A 124 -7.74 -11.01 -4.05
N ALA A 125 -7.66 -11.97 -4.98
CA ALA A 125 -8.83 -12.66 -5.49
C ALA A 125 -9.57 -13.43 -4.38
N ASP A 126 -8.84 -14.20 -3.56
CA ASP A 126 -9.39 -14.92 -2.39
C ASP A 126 -10.07 -13.97 -1.38
N ARG A 127 -9.51 -12.79 -1.18
CA ARG A 127 -10.12 -11.74 -0.34
C ARG A 127 -11.47 -11.29 -0.88
N VAL A 128 -11.53 -11.03 -2.18
CA VAL A 128 -12.68 -10.45 -2.86
C VAL A 128 -13.81 -11.46 -3.08
N VAL A 129 -13.53 -12.75 -3.16
CA VAL A 129 -14.57 -13.80 -3.29
C VAL A 129 -15.68 -13.58 -2.27
N MET A 130 -15.32 -13.26 -1.01
CA MET A 130 -16.32 -13.06 0.05
C MET A 130 -17.22 -11.84 -0.19
N SER A 131 -16.72 -10.76 -0.81
CA SER A 131 -17.53 -9.55 -1.08
C SER A 131 -18.68 -9.83 -2.07
N VAL A 132 -18.53 -10.82 -2.93
CA VAL A 132 -19.58 -11.29 -3.86
C VAL A 132 -20.42 -12.40 -3.21
N ALA A 133 -19.77 -13.40 -2.60
CA ALA A 133 -20.44 -14.56 -2.02
C ALA A 133 -21.31 -14.21 -0.80
N ILE A 134 -21.04 -13.09 -0.14
CA ILE A 134 -21.83 -12.64 1.01
C ILE A 134 -23.30 -12.35 0.64
N VAL A 135 -23.57 -11.94 -0.63
CA VAL A 135 -24.93 -11.62 -1.09
C VAL A 135 -25.86 -12.84 -1.01
N PRO A 136 -25.55 -13.98 -1.65
CA PRO A 136 -26.38 -15.19 -1.52
C PRO A 136 -26.28 -15.83 -0.13
N LEU A 137 -25.17 -15.71 0.58
CA LEU A 137 -25.07 -16.18 1.96
C LEU A 137 -26.01 -15.40 2.89
N ALA A 138 -26.07 -14.09 2.76
CA ALA A 138 -26.99 -13.26 3.52
C ALA A 138 -28.46 -13.62 3.26
N ALA A 139 -28.82 -13.86 2.00
CA ALA A 139 -30.16 -14.31 1.64
C ALA A 139 -30.49 -15.70 2.23
N LYS A 140 -29.50 -16.61 2.24
CA LYS A 140 -29.67 -17.98 2.77
C LYS A 140 -29.85 -18.01 4.29
N TYR A 141 -29.09 -17.18 5.01
CA TYR A 141 -29.04 -17.22 6.49
C TYR A 141 -29.79 -16.06 7.15
N GLY A 142 -30.41 -15.16 6.39
CA GLY A 142 -31.14 -14.02 6.93
C GLY A 142 -30.26 -13.00 7.66
N TRP A 143 -29.03 -12.78 7.18
CA TRP A 143 -28.08 -11.86 7.84
C TRP A 143 -28.48 -10.41 7.65
N SER A 144 -28.42 -9.63 8.75
CA SER A 144 -28.61 -8.18 8.72
C SER A 144 -27.43 -7.46 8.08
N SER A 145 -27.65 -6.23 7.59
CA SER A 145 -26.60 -5.41 6.99
C SER A 145 -25.44 -5.14 7.97
N SER A 146 -25.73 -4.96 9.26
CA SER A 146 -24.68 -4.83 10.28
C SER A 146 -23.82 -6.08 10.39
N PHE A 147 -24.43 -7.26 10.34
CA PHE A 147 -23.70 -8.52 10.40
C PHE A 147 -22.86 -8.77 9.13
N LEU A 148 -23.33 -8.32 7.96
CA LEU A 148 -22.52 -8.35 6.73
C LEU A 148 -21.21 -7.56 6.91
N GLY A 149 -21.27 -6.39 7.53
CA GLY A 149 -20.08 -5.59 7.85
C GLY A 149 -19.09 -6.33 8.76
N ILE A 150 -19.61 -7.04 9.78
CA ILE A 150 -18.79 -7.85 10.68
C ILE A 150 -18.11 -8.99 9.90
N VAL A 151 -18.85 -9.75 9.10
CA VAL A 151 -18.30 -10.85 8.29
C VAL A 151 -17.27 -10.34 7.29
N GLN A 152 -17.53 -9.21 6.62
CA GLN A 152 -16.59 -8.64 5.65
C GLN A 152 -15.32 -8.09 6.31
N SER A 153 -15.42 -7.54 7.53
CA SER A 153 -14.25 -7.03 8.25
C SER A 153 -13.44 -8.12 8.95
N SER A 154 -14.01 -9.31 9.15
CA SER A 154 -13.42 -10.35 10.01
C SER A 154 -12.00 -10.79 9.59
N PHE A 155 -11.68 -10.77 8.29
CA PHE A 155 -10.33 -11.09 7.84
C PHE A 155 -9.31 -10.01 8.28
N LEU A 156 -9.73 -8.74 8.39
CA LEU A 156 -8.85 -7.67 8.85
C LEU A 156 -8.43 -7.84 10.32
N TRP A 157 -9.21 -8.57 11.12
CA TRP A 157 -8.87 -8.83 12.52
C TRP A 157 -7.60 -9.66 12.67
N GLY A 158 -7.40 -10.64 11.78
CA GLY A 158 -6.15 -11.38 11.72
C GLY A 158 -5.04 -10.59 11.01
N TYR A 159 -5.40 -9.89 9.95
CA TYR A 159 -4.46 -9.13 9.11
C TYR A 159 -3.73 -8.04 9.89
N ILE A 160 -4.37 -7.36 10.86
CA ILE A 160 -3.74 -6.30 11.67
C ILE A 160 -2.53 -6.82 12.47
N PHE A 161 -2.58 -8.06 12.96
CA PHE A 161 -1.48 -8.67 13.71
C PHE A 161 -0.41 -9.25 12.80
N SER A 162 -0.79 -9.73 11.62
CA SER A 162 0.11 -10.46 10.73
C SER A 162 1.17 -9.57 10.08
N SER A 163 0.94 -8.27 9.94
CA SER A 163 1.93 -7.35 9.37
C SER A 163 3.22 -7.30 10.21
N VAL A 164 3.11 -7.36 11.54
CA VAL A 164 4.25 -7.36 12.46
C VAL A 164 4.88 -8.74 12.53
N ILE A 165 4.04 -9.78 12.70
CA ILE A 165 4.48 -11.18 12.78
C ILE A 165 5.14 -11.62 11.47
N GLY A 166 4.55 -11.22 10.32
CA GLY A 166 5.03 -11.57 8.99
C GLY A 166 6.44 -11.05 8.71
N GLY A 167 6.74 -9.81 9.09
CA GLY A 167 8.09 -9.26 8.99
C GLY A 167 9.11 -10.09 9.75
N ALA A 168 8.85 -10.40 11.03
CA ALA A 168 9.74 -11.22 11.86
C ALA A 168 9.92 -12.65 11.33
N LEU A 169 8.85 -13.26 10.79
CA LEU A 169 8.95 -14.58 10.16
C LEU A 169 9.81 -14.56 8.89
N VAL A 170 9.66 -13.53 8.07
CA VAL A 170 10.43 -13.35 6.83
C VAL A 170 11.92 -13.15 7.12
N ASP A 171 12.24 -12.36 8.13
CA ASP A 171 13.63 -12.16 8.55
C ASP A 171 14.28 -13.46 9.04
N LYS A 172 13.53 -14.28 9.76
CA LYS A 172 14.03 -15.54 10.33
C LYS A 172 14.11 -16.69 9.31
N TYR A 173 13.07 -16.86 8.46
CA TYR A 173 12.91 -18.05 7.61
C TYR A 173 13.09 -17.77 6.11
N GLY A 174 13.16 -16.49 5.72
CA GLY A 174 13.28 -16.04 4.33
C GLY A 174 11.95 -15.95 3.59
N GLY A 175 11.88 -15.02 2.62
CA GLY A 175 10.64 -14.70 1.90
C GLY A 175 10.02 -15.87 1.14
N LYS A 176 10.84 -16.76 0.53
CA LYS A 176 10.35 -17.93 -0.22
C LYS A 176 9.48 -18.86 0.65
N ARG A 177 9.99 -19.22 1.84
CA ARG A 177 9.31 -20.18 2.73
C ARG A 177 8.06 -19.56 3.35
N VAL A 178 8.17 -18.31 3.79
CA VAL A 178 7.07 -17.62 4.48
C VAL A 178 5.89 -17.38 3.54
N ILE A 179 6.13 -16.96 2.28
CA ILE A 179 5.03 -16.81 1.31
C ILE A 179 4.39 -18.17 0.98
N ALA A 180 5.18 -19.24 0.88
CA ALA A 180 4.66 -20.58 0.64
C ALA A 180 3.73 -21.04 1.79
N TRP A 181 4.13 -20.84 3.04
CA TRP A 181 3.27 -21.09 4.20
C TRP A 181 2.02 -20.22 4.19
N GLY A 182 2.17 -18.93 3.87
CA GLY A 182 1.05 -18.00 3.71
C GLY A 182 0.04 -18.54 2.71
N VAL A 183 0.47 -18.84 1.47
CA VAL A 183 -0.40 -19.37 0.41
C VAL A 183 -1.09 -20.66 0.84
N ALA A 184 -0.37 -21.61 1.44
CA ALA A 184 -0.94 -22.87 1.91
C ALA A 184 -2.04 -22.64 2.96
N LEU A 185 -1.78 -21.78 3.94
CA LEU A 185 -2.70 -21.49 5.05
C LEU A 185 -3.92 -20.68 4.62
N TRP A 186 -3.73 -19.61 3.77
CA TRP A 186 -4.89 -18.87 3.30
C TRP A 186 -5.73 -19.65 2.30
N SER A 187 -5.12 -20.46 1.42
CA SER A 187 -5.89 -21.36 0.52
C SER A 187 -6.68 -22.40 1.31
N LEU A 188 -6.11 -22.94 2.38
CA LEU A 188 -6.84 -23.82 3.29
C LEU A 188 -8.02 -23.09 3.95
N ALA A 189 -7.81 -21.87 4.46
CA ALA A 189 -8.88 -21.05 5.03
C ALA A 189 -9.97 -20.74 4.02
N THR A 190 -9.59 -20.43 2.77
CA THR A 190 -10.53 -20.21 1.66
C THR A 190 -11.38 -21.47 1.42
N LEU A 191 -10.75 -22.64 1.36
CA LEU A 191 -11.43 -23.93 1.18
C LEU A 191 -12.41 -24.25 2.32
N LEU A 192 -12.03 -23.92 3.55
CA LEU A 192 -12.85 -24.17 4.75
C LEU A 192 -13.99 -23.16 4.92
N THR A 193 -13.96 -22.02 4.26
CA THR A 193 -14.94 -20.92 4.43
C THR A 193 -16.39 -21.37 4.17
N PRO A 194 -16.75 -22.12 3.11
CA PRO A 194 -18.12 -22.58 2.89
C PRO A 194 -18.61 -23.56 3.96
N TRP A 195 -17.74 -24.45 4.42
CA TRP A 195 -18.05 -25.37 5.51
C TRP A 195 -18.28 -24.61 6.82
N ALA A 196 -17.40 -23.67 7.15
CA ALA A 196 -17.52 -22.83 8.34
C ALA A 196 -18.82 -22.01 8.35
N ALA A 197 -19.23 -21.49 7.19
CA ALA A 197 -20.49 -20.76 7.03
C ALA A 197 -21.73 -21.64 7.26
N ASN A 198 -21.66 -22.92 6.87
CA ASN A 198 -22.74 -23.87 7.12
C ASN A 198 -22.78 -24.35 8.58
N HIS A 199 -21.62 -24.39 9.27
CA HIS A 199 -21.51 -24.89 10.64
C HIS A 199 -21.99 -23.87 11.67
N SER A 200 -21.40 -22.66 11.69
CA SER A 200 -21.81 -21.55 12.56
C SER A 200 -21.22 -20.21 12.12
N THR A 201 -21.87 -19.13 12.54
CA THR A 201 -21.36 -17.77 12.31
C THR A 201 -20.01 -17.53 12.98
N THR A 202 -19.80 -18.09 14.18
CA THR A 202 -18.52 -17.98 14.93
C THR A 202 -17.39 -18.68 14.19
N SER A 203 -17.63 -19.91 13.66
CA SER A 203 -16.61 -20.62 12.88
C SER A 203 -16.27 -19.89 11.59
N LEU A 204 -17.24 -19.27 10.92
CA LEU A 204 -16.99 -18.44 9.77
C LEU A 204 -16.06 -17.25 10.09
N LEU A 205 -16.37 -16.50 11.17
CA LEU A 205 -15.55 -15.38 11.61
C LEU A 205 -14.13 -15.82 11.99
N ALA A 206 -13.98 -16.95 12.68
CA ALA A 206 -12.69 -17.50 13.06
C ALA A 206 -11.85 -17.91 11.83
N VAL A 207 -12.43 -18.61 10.86
CA VAL A 207 -11.75 -19.00 9.61
C VAL A 207 -11.37 -17.77 8.80
N ARG A 208 -12.21 -16.75 8.74
CA ARG A 208 -11.89 -15.48 8.07
C ARG A 208 -10.78 -14.71 8.77
N ALA A 209 -10.76 -14.67 10.11
CA ALA A 209 -9.66 -14.04 10.85
C ALA A 209 -8.35 -14.83 10.63
N PHE A 210 -8.39 -16.16 10.64
CA PHE A 210 -7.23 -16.99 10.31
C PHE A 210 -6.74 -16.77 8.86
N PHE A 211 -7.64 -16.63 7.90
CA PHE A 211 -7.33 -16.22 6.53
C PHE A 211 -6.51 -14.93 6.52
N GLY A 212 -6.98 -13.87 7.20
CA GLY A 212 -6.29 -12.59 7.27
C GLY A 212 -4.91 -12.67 7.93
N LEU A 213 -4.78 -13.51 8.98
CA LEU A 213 -3.49 -13.75 9.63
C LEU A 213 -2.49 -14.40 8.66
N ALA A 214 -2.93 -15.36 7.86
CA ALA A 214 -2.10 -16.03 6.86
C ALA A 214 -1.75 -15.11 5.69
N GLU A 215 -2.66 -14.24 5.27
CA GLU A 215 -2.50 -13.35 4.13
C GLU A 215 -1.50 -12.22 4.38
N GLY A 216 -1.42 -11.72 5.62
CA GLY A 216 -0.60 -10.55 5.93
C GLY A 216 0.91 -10.75 5.81
N VAL A 217 1.39 -12.00 5.62
CA VAL A 217 2.81 -12.27 5.32
C VAL A 217 3.18 -12.01 3.85
N ALA A 218 2.20 -11.79 2.97
CA ALA A 218 2.44 -11.67 1.53
C ALA A 218 3.32 -10.46 1.17
N MET A 219 2.99 -9.27 1.68
CA MET A 219 3.72 -8.03 1.40
C MET A 219 5.17 -8.06 1.91
N PRO A 220 5.47 -8.41 3.18
CA PRO A 220 6.85 -8.49 3.64
C PRO A 220 7.65 -9.57 2.89
N SER A 221 7.03 -10.72 2.56
CA SER A 221 7.68 -11.77 1.77
C SER A 221 8.05 -11.31 0.36
N MET A 222 7.13 -10.62 -0.32
CA MET A 222 7.35 -10.02 -1.63
C MET A 222 8.53 -9.04 -1.59
N ASN A 223 8.51 -8.08 -0.69
CA ASN A 223 9.53 -7.05 -0.59
C ASN A 223 10.92 -7.67 -0.32
N THR A 224 11.01 -8.62 0.59
CA THR A 224 12.28 -9.28 0.92
C THR A 224 12.80 -10.13 -0.24
N LEU A 225 11.93 -10.90 -0.90
CA LEU A 225 12.35 -11.74 -2.01
C LEU A 225 12.81 -10.88 -3.20
N LEU A 226 12.05 -9.88 -3.60
CA LEU A 226 12.40 -8.99 -4.70
C LEU A 226 13.67 -8.18 -4.41
N SER A 227 13.93 -7.83 -3.16
CA SER A 227 15.20 -7.19 -2.78
C SER A 227 16.42 -8.10 -2.97
N ARG A 228 16.25 -9.41 -2.91
CA ARG A 228 17.31 -10.39 -3.14
C ARG A 228 17.52 -10.73 -4.62
N TRP A 229 16.45 -10.73 -5.40
CA TRP A 229 16.45 -11.15 -6.81
C TRP A 229 16.68 -10.02 -7.81
N PHE A 230 16.48 -8.76 -7.39
CA PHE A 230 16.61 -7.61 -8.29
C PHE A 230 17.65 -6.60 -7.82
N PRO A 231 18.47 -6.04 -8.75
CA PRO A 231 19.34 -4.92 -8.45
C PRO A 231 18.51 -3.68 -8.08
N ASN A 232 19.10 -2.73 -7.36
CA ASN A 232 18.40 -1.58 -6.81
C ASN A 232 17.65 -0.75 -7.86
N HIS A 233 18.21 -0.61 -9.08
CA HIS A 233 17.62 0.18 -10.17
C HIS A 233 16.42 -0.49 -10.86
N GLU A 234 16.22 -1.81 -10.72
CA GLU A 234 15.09 -2.56 -11.29
C GLU A 234 14.04 -2.98 -10.24
N ARG A 235 14.38 -2.85 -8.94
CA ARG A 235 13.51 -3.30 -7.83
C ARG A 235 12.15 -2.64 -7.84
N ALA A 236 12.09 -1.33 -8.11
CA ALA A 236 10.82 -0.59 -8.17
C ALA A 236 9.89 -1.15 -9.24
N THR A 237 10.43 -1.49 -10.41
CA THR A 237 9.67 -2.12 -11.51
C THR A 237 9.15 -3.50 -11.10
N ALA A 238 9.97 -4.33 -10.44
CA ALA A 238 9.58 -5.67 -9.98
C ALA A 238 8.45 -5.60 -8.92
N VAL A 239 8.55 -4.66 -7.98
CA VAL A 239 7.47 -4.39 -7.00
C VAL A 239 6.22 -3.92 -7.73
N GLY A 240 6.34 -3.00 -8.68
CA GLY A 240 5.21 -2.52 -9.49
C GLY A 240 4.50 -3.64 -10.24
N MET A 241 5.24 -4.57 -10.85
CA MET A 241 4.66 -5.74 -11.54
C MET A 241 3.91 -6.66 -10.56
N SER A 242 4.47 -6.89 -9.37
CA SER A 242 3.82 -7.70 -8.34
C SER A 242 2.55 -7.03 -7.81
N MET A 243 2.56 -5.71 -7.65
CA MET A 243 1.40 -4.92 -7.24
C MET A 243 0.33 -4.83 -8.34
N ALA A 244 0.73 -4.83 -9.61
CA ALA A 244 -0.22 -4.95 -10.72
C ALA A 244 -0.98 -6.29 -10.63
N GLY A 245 -0.29 -7.39 -10.28
CA GLY A 245 -0.92 -8.67 -9.96
C GLY A 245 -1.94 -8.55 -8.84
N PHE A 246 -1.61 -7.85 -7.76
CA PHE A 246 -2.52 -7.61 -6.64
C PHE A 246 -3.82 -6.90 -7.08
N HIS A 247 -3.72 -5.85 -7.88
CA HIS A 247 -4.91 -5.15 -8.39
C HIS A 247 -5.69 -5.99 -9.40
N LEU A 248 -5.00 -6.77 -10.25
CA LEU A 248 -5.63 -7.71 -11.16
C LEU A 248 -6.46 -8.77 -10.39
N GLY A 249 -5.98 -9.17 -9.21
CA GLY A 249 -6.71 -10.08 -8.32
C GLY A 249 -8.11 -9.60 -7.95
N ASN A 250 -8.30 -8.28 -7.73
CA ASN A 250 -9.64 -7.72 -7.53
C ASN A 250 -10.55 -7.97 -8.74
N VAL A 251 -10.05 -7.71 -9.95
CA VAL A 251 -10.82 -7.91 -11.19
C VAL A 251 -11.15 -9.39 -11.39
N VAL A 252 -10.15 -10.25 -11.27
CA VAL A 252 -10.28 -11.71 -11.44
C VAL A 252 -11.26 -12.28 -10.41
N GLY A 253 -11.10 -11.91 -9.12
CA GLY A 253 -11.99 -12.34 -8.05
C GLY A 253 -13.43 -11.90 -8.26
N LEU A 254 -13.66 -10.63 -8.62
CA LEU A 254 -15.01 -10.11 -8.86
C LEU A 254 -15.69 -10.77 -10.07
N VAL A 255 -14.98 -10.95 -11.17
CA VAL A 255 -15.57 -11.48 -12.42
C VAL A 255 -15.77 -13.00 -12.35
N LEU A 256 -14.77 -13.75 -11.86
CA LEU A 256 -14.85 -15.22 -11.86
C LEU A 256 -15.75 -15.76 -10.73
N THR A 257 -15.90 -15.05 -9.61
CA THR A 257 -16.75 -15.53 -8.49
C THR A 257 -18.20 -15.81 -8.91
N PRO A 258 -18.95 -14.87 -9.51
CA PRO A 258 -20.34 -15.15 -9.89
C PRO A 258 -20.45 -16.17 -11.04
N LEU A 259 -19.41 -16.28 -11.88
CA LEU A 259 -19.36 -17.32 -12.93
C LEU A 259 -19.21 -18.70 -12.32
N ALA A 260 -18.26 -18.89 -11.41
CA ALA A 260 -18.08 -20.14 -10.69
C ALA A 260 -19.31 -20.48 -9.84
N MET A 261 -19.93 -19.49 -9.17
CA MET A 261 -21.16 -19.71 -8.40
C MET A 261 -22.34 -20.17 -9.23
N SER A 262 -22.45 -19.71 -10.48
CA SER A 262 -23.57 -20.09 -11.35
C SER A 262 -23.52 -21.54 -11.81
N SER A 263 -22.31 -22.17 -11.82
CA SER A 263 -22.11 -23.55 -12.24
C SER A 263 -22.01 -24.54 -11.07
N THR A 264 -21.38 -24.13 -9.97
CA THR A 264 -21.02 -25.02 -8.85
C THR A 264 -21.58 -24.58 -7.49
N GLY A 265 -22.47 -23.57 -7.48
CA GLY A 265 -23.08 -23.03 -6.27
C GLY A 265 -22.11 -22.17 -5.44
N ILE A 266 -22.55 -21.81 -4.23
CA ILE A 266 -21.84 -20.85 -3.36
C ILE A 266 -20.41 -21.32 -2.99
N ALA A 267 -20.19 -22.62 -2.84
CA ALA A 267 -18.90 -23.20 -2.50
C ALA A 267 -17.89 -23.16 -3.68
N GLY A 268 -18.39 -23.13 -4.91
CA GLY A 268 -17.57 -23.24 -6.12
C GLY A 268 -16.38 -22.30 -6.20
N PRO A 269 -16.56 -20.99 -6.07
CA PRO A 269 -15.44 -20.05 -6.17
C PRO A 269 -14.39 -20.25 -5.09
N PHE A 270 -14.79 -20.64 -3.88
CA PHE A 270 -13.84 -20.91 -2.79
C PHE A 270 -12.96 -22.13 -3.12
N ILE A 271 -13.57 -23.21 -3.62
CA ILE A 271 -12.84 -24.42 -4.06
C ILE A 271 -11.93 -24.08 -5.23
N PHE A 272 -12.43 -23.31 -6.22
CA PHE A 272 -11.68 -22.92 -7.41
C PHE A 272 -10.41 -22.14 -7.05
N PHE A 273 -10.53 -21.06 -6.29
CA PHE A 273 -9.37 -20.23 -5.94
C PHE A 273 -8.40 -20.95 -4.99
N ALA A 274 -8.91 -21.73 -4.02
CA ALA A 274 -8.06 -22.57 -3.18
C ALA A 274 -7.25 -23.57 -4.01
N SER A 275 -7.86 -24.21 -5.02
CA SER A 275 -7.18 -25.14 -5.92
C SER A 275 -6.08 -24.44 -6.73
N LEU A 276 -6.33 -23.22 -7.22
CA LEU A 276 -5.31 -22.42 -7.88
C LEU A 276 -4.14 -22.06 -6.95
N GLY A 277 -4.43 -21.76 -5.68
CA GLY A 277 -3.40 -21.51 -4.66
C GLY A 277 -2.51 -22.73 -4.43
N LEU A 278 -3.10 -23.93 -4.34
CA LEU A 278 -2.35 -25.19 -4.20
C LEU A 278 -1.53 -25.52 -5.46
N LEU A 279 -2.07 -25.27 -6.65
CA LEU A 279 -1.35 -25.42 -7.91
C LEU A 279 -0.16 -24.46 -8.00
N TRP A 280 -0.38 -23.20 -7.61
CA TRP A 280 0.69 -22.20 -7.53
C TRP A 280 1.79 -22.66 -6.55
N LEU A 281 1.40 -23.21 -5.38
CA LEU A 281 2.34 -23.68 -4.37
C LEU A 281 3.29 -24.76 -4.90
N THR A 282 2.79 -25.70 -5.71
CA THR A 282 3.63 -26.72 -6.35
C THR A 282 4.65 -26.08 -7.30
N THR A 283 4.19 -25.17 -8.15
CA THR A 283 5.06 -24.44 -9.10
C THR A 283 6.11 -23.61 -8.36
N TRP A 284 5.72 -22.96 -7.26
CA TRP A 284 6.60 -22.15 -6.42
C TRP A 284 7.68 -22.98 -5.72
N ALA A 285 7.33 -24.13 -5.19
CA ALA A 285 8.24 -25.00 -4.46
C ALA A 285 9.44 -25.41 -5.33
N TYR A 286 9.18 -25.74 -6.60
CA TYR A 286 10.20 -26.19 -7.55
C TYR A 286 10.86 -25.05 -8.33
N GLY A 287 10.15 -23.96 -8.58
CA GLY A 287 10.56 -22.91 -9.54
C GLY A 287 11.39 -21.78 -8.94
N VAL A 288 11.40 -21.59 -7.62
CA VAL A 288 12.03 -20.41 -6.97
C VAL A 288 12.97 -20.82 -5.86
N THR A 289 14.06 -20.07 -5.66
CA THR A 289 14.98 -20.19 -4.51
C THR A 289 14.96 -18.91 -3.67
N ASN A 290 15.40 -18.98 -2.40
CA ASN A 290 15.49 -17.80 -1.54
C ASN A 290 16.50 -16.77 -2.06
N ASP A 291 17.65 -17.28 -2.48
CA ASP A 291 18.74 -16.45 -3.00
C ASP A 291 19.05 -16.86 -4.46
N PRO A 292 19.41 -15.89 -5.31
CA PRO A 292 19.77 -16.17 -6.70
C PRO A 292 20.95 -17.15 -6.84
N GLN A 293 21.87 -17.13 -5.84
CA GLN A 293 23.06 -18.02 -5.82
C GLN A 293 22.70 -19.51 -5.70
N ASP A 294 21.57 -19.82 -5.07
CA ASP A 294 21.08 -21.18 -4.87
C ASP A 294 20.33 -21.72 -6.11
N CYS A 295 20.08 -20.87 -7.10
CA CYS A 295 19.35 -21.24 -8.30
C CYS A 295 20.27 -21.92 -9.33
N ARG A 296 19.99 -23.18 -9.64
CA ARG A 296 20.76 -23.98 -10.59
C ARG A 296 20.61 -23.52 -12.05
N PHE A 297 19.56 -22.81 -12.36
CA PHE A 297 19.21 -22.42 -13.74
C PHE A 297 19.58 -20.97 -14.07
N ILE A 298 20.06 -20.19 -13.11
CA ILE A 298 20.45 -18.80 -13.32
C ILE A 298 21.75 -18.73 -14.15
N SER A 299 21.78 -17.81 -15.12
CA SER A 299 23.01 -17.57 -15.88
C SER A 299 24.01 -16.77 -15.05
N GLU A 300 25.32 -17.03 -15.26
CA GLU A 300 26.37 -16.27 -14.55
C GLU A 300 26.29 -14.76 -14.84
N SER A 301 25.92 -14.38 -16.07
CA SER A 301 25.74 -12.98 -16.44
C SER A 301 24.60 -12.31 -15.64
N GLU A 302 23.47 -13.00 -15.45
CA GLU A 302 22.36 -12.54 -14.65
C GLU A 302 22.73 -12.44 -13.17
N LEU A 303 23.43 -13.45 -12.64
CA LEU A 303 23.90 -13.46 -11.27
C LEU A 303 24.86 -12.29 -10.97
N ARG A 304 25.82 -12.03 -11.86
CA ARG A 304 26.74 -10.89 -11.77
C ARG A 304 26.00 -9.55 -11.81
N LEU A 305 24.99 -9.42 -12.67
CA LEU A 305 24.15 -8.22 -12.76
C LEU A 305 23.42 -7.94 -11.43
N ILE A 306 22.85 -8.98 -10.81
CA ILE A 306 22.16 -8.87 -9.52
C ILE A 306 23.15 -8.48 -8.42
N GLN A 307 24.35 -9.07 -8.40
CA GLN A 307 25.38 -8.80 -7.39
C GLN A 307 25.99 -7.41 -7.54
N ALA A 308 26.30 -6.98 -8.76
CA ALA A 308 26.85 -5.66 -9.04
C ALA A 308 25.90 -4.52 -8.64
N GLY A 309 24.58 -4.75 -8.71
CA GLY A 309 23.59 -3.79 -8.30
C GLY A 309 23.31 -3.73 -6.78
N LYS A 310 23.90 -4.65 -6.01
CA LYS A 310 23.84 -4.62 -4.54
C LYS A 310 25.00 -3.79 -4.04
N SER A 311 24.73 -2.55 -3.61
CA SER A 311 25.74 -1.77 -2.92
C SER A 311 26.11 -2.46 -1.60
N ASN A 312 27.41 -2.70 -1.37
CA ASN A 312 27.96 -3.14 -0.08
C ASN A 312 27.90 -2.05 1.00
N ALA A 313 26.91 -1.17 0.93
CA ALA A 313 26.72 -0.19 1.99
C ALA A 313 26.42 -0.96 3.30
N PRO A 314 27.26 -0.83 4.33
CA PRO A 314 26.98 -1.45 5.61
C PRO A 314 25.61 -0.97 6.05
N VAL A 315 24.74 -1.92 6.44
CA VAL A 315 23.48 -1.60 7.12
C VAL A 315 23.90 -0.84 8.37
N ASN A 316 23.83 0.48 8.28
CA ASN A 316 24.13 1.33 9.42
C ASN A 316 23.05 0.99 10.45
N ASN A 317 23.46 0.33 11.56
CA ASN A 317 22.59 0.03 12.70
C ASN A 317 22.24 1.34 13.44
N SER A 318 21.73 2.33 12.70
CA SER A 318 21.13 3.51 13.29
C SER A 318 19.95 3.05 14.13
N LYS A 319 19.99 3.33 15.43
CA LYS A 319 18.89 3.01 16.35
C LYS A 319 17.61 3.57 15.76
N LEU A 320 16.59 2.72 15.57
CA LEU A 320 15.27 3.17 15.14
C LEU A 320 14.81 4.33 16.04
N PRO A 321 14.28 5.41 15.49
CA PRO A 321 13.77 6.51 16.30
C PRO A 321 12.68 5.97 17.23
N SER A 322 12.67 6.46 18.48
CA SER A 322 11.65 6.04 19.43
C SER A 322 10.27 6.39 18.90
N LEU A 323 9.29 5.52 19.17
CA LEU A 323 7.88 5.76 18.79
C LEU A 323 7.39 7.15 19.26
N ARG A 324 7.81 7.56 20.47
CA ARG A 324 7.48 8.87 21.02
C ARG A 324 8.02 10.01 20.15
N LEU A 325 9.23 9.90 19.63
CA LEU A 325 9.82 10.90 18.74
C LEU A 325 9.06 10.97 17.40
N LEU A 326 8.74 9.83 16.79
CA LEU A 326 7.97 9.77 15.56
C LEU A 326 6.58 10.43 15.71
N LEU A 327 5.86 10.11 16.79
CA LEU A 327 4.52 10.63 17.04
C LEU A 327 4.51 12.08 17.57
N SER A 328 5.68 12.67 17.90
CA SER A 328 5.77 14.07 18.32
C SER A 328 5.68 15.08 17.16
N LYS A 329 5.82 14.64 15.91
CA LYS A 329 5.89 15.51 14.74
C LYS A 329 4.58 15.49 13.93
N LEU A 330 4.08 16.67 13.58
CA LEU A 330 2.82 16.84 12.82
C LEU A 330 2.86 16.20 11.41
N PRO A 331 3.98 16.23 10.64
CA PRO A 331 4.05 15.52 9.36
C PRO A 331 3.82 14.01 9.49
N THR A 332 4.20 13.38 10.59
CA THR A 332 3.89 11.96 10.87
C THR A 332 2.40 11.72 10.98
N TRP A 333 1.68 12.59 11.70
CA TRP A 333 0.23 12.51 11.83
C TRP A 333 -0.49 12.77 10.51
N ALA A 334 0.04 13.66 9.66
CA ALA A 334 -0.49 13.87 8.32
C ALA A 334 -0.45 12.57 7.49
N ILE A 335 0.65 11.83 7.56
CA ILE A 335 0.79 10.52 6.89
C ILE A 335 -0.17 9.48 7.49
N ILE A 336 -0.24 9.39 8.82
CA ILE A 336 -1.11 8.42 9.50
C ILE A 336 -2.58 8.68 9.15
N LEU A 337 -3.04 9.92 9.22
CA LEU A 337 -4.40 10.31 8.88
C LEU A 337 -4.71 10.08 7.38
N ALA A 338 -3.75 10.37 6.50
CA ALA A 338 -3.91 10.08 5.08
C ALA A 338 -4.07 8.58 4.83
N ASN A 339 -3.28 7.74 5.51
CA ASN A 339 -3.40 6.28 5.38
C ASN A 339 -4.71 5.74 5.98
N ILE A 340 -5.14 6.27 7.13
CA ILE A 340 -6.44 5.97 7.74
C ILE A 340 -7.56 6.25 6.74
N THR A 341 -7.61 7.45 6.17
CA THR A 341 -8.66 7.86 5.24
C THR A 341 -8.61 7.08 3.92
N ASN A 342 -7.41 6.80 3.41
CA ASN A 342 -7.23 5.99 2.22
C ASN A 342 -7.77 4.56 2.42
N ASN A 343 -7.40 3.90 3.53
CA ASN A 343 -7.88 2.56 3.85
C ASN A 343 -9.38 2.54 4.14
N TRP A 344 -9.92 3.57 4.79
CA TRP A 344 -11.36 3.73 5.02
C TRP A 344 -12.13 3.63 3.70
N GLY A 345 -11.82 4.49 2.72
CA GLY A 345 -12.51 4.48 1.43
C GLY A 345 -12.25 3.21 0.60
N TYR A 346 -11.00 2.73 0.58
CA TYR A 346 -10.60 1.53 -0.16
C TYR A 346 -11.40 0.31 0.29
N PHE A 347 -11.45 0.02 1.60
CA PHE A 347 -12.11 -1.18 2.12
C PHE A 347 -13.64 -1.09 2.10
N VAL A 348 -14.21 0.09 2.22
CA VAL A 348 -15.65 0.28 2.01
C VAL A 348 -16.04 -0.09 0.58
N LEU A 349 -15.33 0.46 -0.41
CA LEU A 349 -15.60 0.14 -1.80
C LEU A 349 -15.31 -1.32 -2.13
N LEU A 350 -14.20 -1.89 -1.62
CA LEU A 350 -13.86 -3.29 -1.84
C LEU A 350 -14.92 -4.25 -1.32
N SER A 351 -15.38 -4.01 -0.10
CA SER A 351 -16.29 -4.93 0.59
C SER A 351 -17.74 -4.76 0.15
N TRP A 352 -18.18 -3.52 -0.06
CA TRP A 352 -19.60 -3.22 -0.20
C TRP A 352 -20.07 -2.97 -1.62
N MET A 353 -19.19 -2.81 -2.61
CA MET A 353 -19.58 -2.49 -3.99
C MET A 353 -20.56 -3.50 -4.59
N PRO A 354 -20.33 -4.84 -4.54
CA PRO A 354 -21.30 -5.80 -5.08
C PRO A 354 -22.65 -5.74 -4.37
N VAL A 355 -22.65 -5.54 -3.04
CA VAL A 355 -23.87 -5.38 -2.23
C VAL A 355 -24.61 -4.11 -2.64
N TYR A 356 -23.89 -2.98 -2.77
CA TYR A 356 -24.42 -1.69 -3.20
C TYR A 356 -25.15 -1.79 -4.54
N PHE A 357 -24.49 -2.33 -5.57
CA PHE A 357 -25.13 -2.49 -6.89
C PHE A 357 -26.35 -3.41 -6.84
N LYS A 358 -26.27 -4.49 -6.06
CA LYS A 358 -27.40 -5.40 -5.90
C LYS A 358 -28.59 -4.77 -5.18
N THR A 359 -28.33 -4.04 -4.09
CA THR A 359 -29.40 -3.50 -3.23
C THR A 359 -29.98 -2.19 -3.76
N VAL A 360 -29.15 -1.28 -4.28
CA VAL A 360 -29.60 0.04 -4.76
C VAL A 360 -30.19 -0.01 -6.15
N PHE A 361 -29.58 -0.78 -7.07
CA PHE A 361 -30.01 -0.84 -8.47
C PHE A 361 -30.72 -2.14 -8.85
N ASN A 362 -30.86 -3.07 -7.91
CA ASN A 362 -31.52 -4.38 -8.10
C ASN A 362 -31.01 -5.18 -9.33
N VAL A 363 -29.73 -4.99 -9.70
CA VAL A 363 -29.09 -5.73 -10.79
C VAL A 363 -28.80 -7.17 -10.36
N ASN A 364 -28.65 -8.08 -11.33
CA ASN A 364 -28.24 -9.45 -11.02
C ASN A 364 -26.78 -9.50 -10.52
N LEU A 365 -26.41 -10.60 -9.86
CA LEU A 365 -25.09 -10.73 -9.20
C LEU A 365 -23.92 -10.64 -10.19
N LYS A 366 -24.07 -11.17 -11.41
CA LYS A 366 -23.05 -11.09 -12.48
C LYS A 366 -22.83 -9.63 -12.91
N GLN A 367 -23.91 -8.87 -13.10
CA GLN A 367 -23.82 -7.45 -13.42
C GLN A 367 -23.24 -6.63 -12.27
N ALA A 368 -23.67 -6.88 -11.03
CA ALA A 368 -23.13 -6.22 -9.84
C ALA A 368 -21.62 -6.42 -9.72
N ALA A 369 -21.15 -7.64 -9.93
CA ALA A 369 -19.73 -7.97 -9.90
C ALA A 369 -18.94 -7.30 -11.05
N TRP A 370 -19.53 -7.26 -12.25
CA TRP A 370 -18.91 -6.59 -13.41
C TRP A 370 -18.76 -5.08 -13.19
N PHE A 371 -19.82 -4.41 -12.75
CA PHE A 371 -19.75 -2.98 -12.39
C PHE A 371 -18.77 -2.69 -11.25
N SER A 372 -18.55 -3.66 -10.37
CA SER A 372 -17.56 -3.55 -9.29
C SER A 372 -16.14 -3.83 -9.77
N ALA A 373 -15.91 -4.63 -10.82
CA ALA A 373 -14.59 -5.01 -11.31
C ALA A 373 -13.91 -3.90 -12.13
N VAL A 374 -14.66 -3.18 -12.96
CA VAL A 374 -14.14 -2.13 -13.86
C VAL A 374 -13.33 -1.05 -13.10
N PRO A 375 -13.81 -0.52 -11.96
CA PRO A 375 -13.07 0.47 -11.20
C PRO A 375 -11.68 0.01 -10.74
N TRP A 376 -11.52 -1.27 -10.42
CA TRP A 376 -10.23 -1.84 -9.97
C TRP A 376 -9.23 -1.98 -11.12
N GLY A 377 -9.72 -2.32 -12.32
CA GLY A 377 -8.88 -2.38 -13.52
C GLY A 377 -8.32 -1.00 -13.88
N THR A 378 -9.14 0.03 -13.83
CA THR A 378 -8.72 1.42 -14.11
C THR A 378 -7.80 1.97 -13.02
N MET A 379 -8.02 1.60 -11.76
CA MET A 379 -7.14 1.99 -10.65
C MET A 379 -5.69 1.53 -10.87
N ALA A 380 -5.47 0.32 -11.38
CA ALA A 380 -4.13 -0.19 -11.67
C ALA A 380 -3.39 0.69 -12.70
N ILE A 381 -4.08 1.11 -13.76
CA ILE A 381 -3.53 2.00 -14.79
C ILE A 381 -3.27 3.40 -14.22
N SER A 382 -4.22 3.92 -13.46
CA SER A 382 -4.12 5.27 -12.86
C SER A 382 -2.98 5.37 -11.85
N GLY A 383 -2.64 4.30 -11.14
CA GLY A 383 -1.48 4.26 -10.25
C GLY A 383 -0.16 4.47 -10.98
N TYR A 384 -0.02 3.88 -12.17
CA TYR A 384 1.15 4.11 -13.02
C TYR A 384 1.23 5.57 -13.51
N ILE A 385 0.10 6.12 -13.96
CA ILE A 385 0.01 7.52 -14.40
C ILE A 385 0.37 8.47 -13.25
N ALA A 386 -0.12 8.19 -12.04
CA ALA A 386 0.17 8.97 -10.85
C ALA A 386 1.67 9.01 -10.52
N GLY A 387 2.34 7.86 -10.57
CA GLY A 387 3.79 7.76 -10.39
C GLY A 387 4.55 8.59 -11.43
N ALA A 388 4.23 8.40 -12.72
CA ALA A 388 4.86 9.12 -13.82
C ALA A 388 4.64 10.65 -13.70
N MET A 389 3.44 11.08 -13.32
CA MET A 389 3.14 12.51 -13.12
C MET A 389 3.92 13.09 -11.94
N SER A 390 4.05 12.36 -10.83
CA SER A 390 4.87 12.78 -9.69
C SER A 390 6.32 13.01 -10.11
N ASP A 391 6.92 12.06 -10.86
CA ASP A 391 8.29 12.14 -11.34
C ASP A 391 8.47 13.29 -12.34
N PHE A 392 7.50 13.48 -13.24
CA PHE A 392 7.51 14.59 -14.19
C PHE A 392 7.52 15.96 -13.48
N LEU A 393 6.65 16.14 -12.47
CA LEU A 393 6.59 17.40 -11.72
C LEU A 393 7.90 17.69 -10.98
N ILE A 394 8.54 16.68 -10.37
CA ILE A 394 9.85 16.84 -9.72
C ILE A 394 10.92 17.22 -10.75
N LYS A 395 10.95 16.56 -11.91
CA LYS A 395 11.89 16.91 -13.00
C LYS A 395 11.65 18.29 -13.58
N ALA A 396 10.41 18.78 -13.57
CA ALA A 396 10.04 20.14 -13.96
C ALA A 396 10.46 21.22 -12.94
N GLY A 397 11.08 20.83 -11.81
CA GLY A 397 11.62 21.77 -10.82
C GLY A 397 10.68 22.10 -9.66
N TYR A 398 9.53 21.44 -9.55
CA TYR A 398 8.67 21.62 -8.37
C TYR A 398 9.31 20.97 -7.14
N SER A 399 9.15 21.62 -5.97
CA SER A 399 9.65 21.04 -4.71
C SER A 399 8.93 19.72 -4.38
N VAL A 400 9.66 18.77 -3.76
CA VAL A 400 9.07 17.49 -3.34
C VAL A 400 7.84 17.72 -2.47
N THR A 401 7.89 18.68 -1.54
CA THR A 401 6.74 19.04 -0.68
C THR A 401 5.52 19.45 -1.51
N SER A 402 5.70 20.31 -2.52
CA SER A 402 4.59 20.73 -3.39
C SER A 402 4.01 19.57 -4.19
N VAL A 403 4.88 18.72 -4.75
CA VAL A 403 4.44 17.54 -5.50
C VAL A 403 3.64 16.58 -4.60
N ARG A 404 4.12 16.29 -3.38
CA ARG A 404 3.38 15.43 -2.44
C ARG A 404 2.01 16.03 -2.06
N LYS A 405 1.93 17.35 -1.86
CA LYS A 405 0.67 18.04 -1.58
C LYS A 405 -0.30 17.99 -2.77
N ILE A 406 0.17 18.23 -3.98
CA ILE A 406 -0.65 18.16 -5.19
C ILE A 406 -1.19 16.74 -5.41
N MET A 407 -0.31 15.73 -5.38
CA MET A 407 -0.68 14.34 -5.62
C MET A 407 -1.71 13.84 -4.60
N GLN A 408 -1.50 14.17 -3.33
CA GLN A 408 -2.43 13.81 -2.26
C GLN A 408 -3.77 14.55 -2.39
N SER A 409 -3.76 15.82 -2.77
CA SER A 409 -4.99 16.60 -2.96
C SER A 409 -5.82 16.03 -4.11
N ILE A 410 -5.21 15.69 -5.24
CA ILE A 410 -5.90 14.99 -6.34
C ILE A 410 -6.47 13.65 -5.84
N GLY A 411 -5.66 12.88 -5.10
CA GLY A 411 -6.02 11.56 -4.58
C GLY A 411 -7.14 11.56 -3.56
N PHE A 412 -7.50 12.70 -2.96
CA PHE A 412 -8.56 12.78 -1.95
C PHE A 412 -9.71 13.69 -2.35
N ILE A 413 -9.46 14.86 -2.93
CA ILE A 413 -10.54 15.76 -3.39
C ILE A 413 -11.33 15.08 -4.51
N GLY A 414 -10.64 14.46 -5.47
CA GLY A 414 -11.28 13.77 -6.58
C GLY A 414 -12.24 12.67 -6.13
N PRO A 415 -11.80 11.68 -5.35
CA PRO A 415 -12.68 10.66 -4.77
C PRO A 415 -13.80 11.25 -3.91
N GLY A 416 -13.50 12.26 -3.09
CA GLY A 416 -14.52 12.94 -2.26
C GLY A 416 -15.66 13.52 -3.12
N VAL A 417 -15.33 14.25 -4.17
CA VAL A 417 -16.33 14.79 -5.11
C VAL A 417 -17.06 13.68 -5.84
N ALA A 418 -16.36 12.66 -6.33
CA ALA A 418 -16.99 11.55 -7.04
C ALA A 418 -17.97 10.75 -6.16
N LEU A 419 -17.65 10.55 -4.86
CA LEU A 419 -18.56 9.90 -3.91
C LEU A 419 -19.79 10.77 -3.58
N LEU A 420 -19.66 12.10 -3.53
CA LEU A 420 -20.82 12.98 -3.40
C LEU A 420 -21.73 12.91 -4.65
N LEU A 421 -21.13 12.90 -5.84
CA LEU A 421 -21.87 12.77 -7.10
C LEU A 421 -22.53 11.39 -7.25
N LEU A 422 -21.96 10.35 -6.65
CA LEU A 422 -22.53 9.01 -6.62
C LEU A 422 -23.94 8.99 -5.99
N ASN A 423 -24.22 9.89 -5.06
CA ASN A 423 -25.55 10.01 -4.44
C ASN A 423 -26.64 10.44 -5.43
N TYR A 424 -26.26 11.01 -6.56
CA TYR A 424 -27.21 11.44 -7.63
C TYR A 424 -27.27 10.45 -8.80
N ALA A 425 -26.55 9.32 -8.73
CA ALA A 425 -26.55 8.32 -9.79
C ALA A 425 -27.91 7.61 -9.87
N LYS A 426 -28.56 7.71 -11.02
CA LYS A 426 -29.87 7.08 -11.28
C LYS A 426 -29.77 5.71 -11.96
N THR A 427 -28.61 5.38 -12.51
CA THR A 427 -28.37 4.11 -13.21
C THR A 427 -27.10 3.43 -12.71
N PRO A 428 -27.02 2.09 -12.78
CA PRO A 428 -25.82 1.38 -12.34
C PRO A 428 -24.57 1.74 -13.16
N VAL A 429 -24.73 2.10 -14.42
CA VAL A 429 -23.62 2.54 -15.29
C VAL A 429 -23.04 3.85 -14.80
N VAL A 430 -23.88 4.86 -14.50
CA VAL A 430 -23.45 6.16 -13.98
C VAL A 430 -22.79 5.99 -12.61
N ALA A 431 -23.33 5.15 -11.73
CA ALA A 431 -22.72 4.82 -10.45
C ALA A 431 -21.35 4.17 -10.64
N SER A 432 -21.21 3.22 -11.56
CA SER A 432 -19.91 2.58 -11.86
C SER A 432 -18.88 3.60 -12.39
N ILE A 433 -19.31 4.57 -13.20
CA ILE A 433 -18.43 5.64 -13.70
C ILE A 433 -17.92 6.49 -12.52
N PHE A 434 -18.78 6.94 -11.61
CA PHE A 434 -18.34 7.73 -10.44
C PHE A 434 -17.41 6.94 -9.52
N ILE A 435 -17.69 5.66 -9.29
CA ILE A 435 -16.81 4.79 -8.51
C ILE A 435 -15.47 4.58 -9.22
N THR A 436 -15.49 4.43 -10.55
CA THR A 436 -14.28 4.32 -11.39
C THR A 436 -13.43 5.57 -11.26
N VAL A 437 -14.03 6.75 -11.35
CA VAL A 437 -13.33 8.03 -11.16
C VAL A 437 -12.77 8.12 -9.74
N ALA A 438 -13.57 7.76 -8.72
CA ALA A 438 -13.12 7.78 -7.32
C ALA A 438 -11.89 6.90 -7.11
N LEU A 439 -11.92 5.63 -7.53
CA LEU A 439 -10.80 4.71 -7.36
C LEU A 439 -9.59 5.08 -8.22
N SER A 440 -9.80 5.52 -9.45
CA SER A 440 -8.72 5.97 -10.34
C SER A 440 -7.97 7.17 -9.76
N LEU A 441 -8.68 8.17 -9.25
CA LEU A 441 -8.07 9.33 -8.63
C LEU A 441 -7.46 9.01 -7.25
N SER A 442 -8.05 8.08 -6.48
CA SER A 442 -7.47 7.69 -5.17
C SER A 442 -6.08 7.07 -5.30
N SER A 443 -5.72 6.48 -6.44
CA SER A 443 -4.38 5.94 -6.67
C SER A 443 -3.28 7.01 -6.64
N PHE A 444 -3.62 8.28 -6.90
CA PHE A 444 -2.69 9.41 -6.80
C PHE A 444 -2.19 9.63 -5.36
N SER A 445 -2.98 9.26 -4.37
CA SER A 445 -2.58 9.34 -2.97
C SER A 445 -1.36 8.48 -2.63
N GLN A 446 -1.12 7.40 -3.37
CA GLN A 446 0.09 6.57 -3.21
C GLN A 446 1.36 7.35 -3.55
N ALA A 447 1.33 8.20 -4.58
CA ALA A 447 2.41 9.12 -4.90
C ALA A 447 2.48 10.33 -3.94
N GLY A 448 1.43 10.57 -3.16
CA GLY A 448 1.39 11.52 -2.05
C GLY A 448 1.96 10.94 -0.77
N PHE A 449 1.09 10.39 0.10
CA PHE A 449 1.47 10.00 1.47
C PHE A 449 2.42 8.80 1.54
N LEU A 450 2.28 7.80 0.64
CA LEU A 450 3.08 6.58 0.72
C LEU A 450 4.56 6.84 0.39
N LEU A 451 4.84 7.61 -0.67
CA LEU A 451 6.21 8.02 -0.99
C LEU A 451 6.75 9.04 0.03
N ASN A 452 5.90 9.88 0.59
CA ASN A 452 6.29 10.87 1.59
C ASN A 452 6.87 10.24 2.87
N MET A 453 6.51 9.00 3.20
CA MET A 453 7.15 8.26 4.30
C MET A 453 8.65 8.09 4.09
N GLN A 454 9.08 7.88 2.84
CA GLN A 454 10.50 7.74 2.50
C GLN A 454 11.19 9.11 2.49
N ASP A 455 10.48 10.17 2.13
CA ASP A 455 11.03 11.53 2.10
C ASP A 455 11.34 12.03 3.52
N ILE A 456 10.37 11.92 4.46
CA ILE A 456 10.52 12.45 5.82
C ILE A 456 11.37 11.57 6.75
N ALA A 457 11.42 10.26 6.51
CA ALA A 457 12.09 9.29 7.38
C ALA A 457 12.79 8.18 6.57
N PRO A 458 13.83 8.48 5.75
CA PRO A 458 14.45 7.50 4.86
C PRO A 458 14.97 6.25 5.56
N GLN A 459 15.52 6.41 6.77
CA GLN A 459 16.12 5.32 7.55
C GLN A 459 15.07 4.49 8.32
N SER A 460 13.90 5.05 8.59
CA SER A 460 12.83 4.42 9.37
C SER A 460 11.49 4.36 8.64
N ALA A 461 11.51 4.53 7.31
CA ALA A 461 10.30 4.50 6.48
C ALA A 461 9.48 3.22 6.64
N GLY A 462 10.14 2.06 6.78
CA GLY A 462 9.46 0.78 7.02
C GLY A 462 8.74 0.74 8.37
N PHE A 463 9.35 1.29 9.44
CA PHE A 463 8.72 1.36 10.75
C PHE A 463 7.53 2.34 10.77
N LEU A 464 7.70 3.51 10.15
CA LEU A 464 6.61 4.48 9.97
C LEU A 464 5.46 3.89 9.14
N HIS A 465 5.78 3.16 8.06
CA HIS A 465 4.80 2.45 7.25
C HIS A 465 4.03 1.41 8.09
N GLY A 466 4.72 0.62 8.91
CA GLY A 466 4.09 -0.37 9.78
C GLY A 466 3.07 0.24 10.74
N ILE A 467 3.43 1.33 11.44
CA ILE A 467 2.53 2.05 12.35
C ILE A 467 1.33 2.61 11.58
N SER A 468 1.61 3.30 10.48
CA SER A 468 0.57 3.91 9.65
C SER A 468 -0.38 2.87 9.06
N ASN A 469 0.14 1.72 8.60
CA ASN A 469 -0.67 0.63 8.05
C ASN A 469 -1.54 -0.04 9.11
N SER A 470 -1.03 -0.22 10.34
CA SER A 470 -1.84 -0.75 11.45
C SER A 470 -3.01 0.17 11.78
N ALA A 471 -2.78 1.49 11.83
CA ALA A 471 -3.84 2.47 12.02
C ALA A 471 -4.85 2.47 10.85
N GLY A 472 -4.36 2.35 9.60
CA GLY A 472 -5.18 2.22 8.41
C GLY A 472 -6.03 0.94 8.40
N THR A 473 -5.47 -0.19 8.84
CA THR A 473 -6.21 -1.45 8.96
C THR A 473 -7.29 -1.37 10.02
N PHE A 474 -7.01 -0.72 11.16
CA PHE A 474 -8.04 -0.46 12.17
C PHE A 474 -9.18 0.39 11.61
N ALA A 475 -8.87 1.45 10.87
CA ALA A 475 -9.86 2.28 10.19
C ALA A 475 -10.67 1.48 9.15
N ALA A 476 -10.06 0.55 8.44
CA ALA A 476 -10.73 -0.35 7.51
C ALA A 476 -11.75 -1.26 8.21
N ILE A 477 -11.42 -1.78 9.40
CA ILE A 477 -12.35 -2.55 10.23
C ILE A 477 -13.56 -1.68 10.61
N VAL A 478 -13.28 -0.50 11.19
CA VAL A 478 -14.32 0.43 11.64
C VAL A 478 -15.21 0.86 10.49
N SER A 479 -14.64 1.21 9.32
CA SER A 479 -15.41 1.66 8.16
C SER A 479 -16.28 0.55 7.57
N THR A 480 -15.76 -0.68 7.48
CA THR A 480 -16.49 -1.81 6.90
C THR A 480 -17.67 -2.21 7.80
N ILE A 481 -17.46 -2.27 9.12
CA ILE A 481 -18.52 -2.52 10.10
C ILE A 481 -19.50 -1.34 10.13
N GLY A 482 -18.96 -0.12 10.19
CA GLY A 482 -19.74 1.12 10.24
C GLY A 482 -20.70 1.25 9.06
N THR A 483 -20.27 0.93 7.86
CA THR A 483 -21.14 0.90 6.67
C THR A 483 -22.38 0.03 6.91
N GLY A 484 -22.19 -1.18 7.47
CA GLY A 484 -23.30 -2.11 7.75
C GLY A 484 -24.32 -1.53 8.73
N TYR A 485 -23.84 -0.91 9.82
CA TYR A 485 -24.71 -0.25 10.81
C TYR A 485 -25.44 0.97 10.24
N PHE A 486 -24.73 1.83 9.47
CA PHE A 486 -25.34 2.98 8.81
C PHE A 486 -26.44 2.56 7.82
N VAL A 487 -26.17 1.55 7.00
CA VAL A 487 -27.16 1.03 6.05
C VAL A 487 -28.36 0.42 6.77
N GLN A 488 -28.14 -0.29 7.86
CA GLN A 488 -29.23 -0.86 8.65
C GLN A 488 -30.08 0.20 9.34
N TRP A 489 -29.45 1.26 9.89
CA TRP A 489 -30.12 2.30 10.66
C TRP A 489 -30.79 3.34 9.76
N LEU A 490 -30.13 3.79 8.71
CA LEU A 490 -30.63 4.84 7.81
C LEU A 490 -31.30 4.32 6.54
N GLY A 491 -31.21 3.01 6.28
CA GLY A 491 -31.74 2.39 5.07
C GLY A 491 -31.06 2.83 3.78
N SER A 492 -29.91 3.53 3.87
CA SER A 492 -29.22 4.13 2.72
C SER A 492 -27.71 4.11 2.84
N PHE A 493 -27.04 3.85 1.71
CA PHE A 493 -25.60 4.03 1.58
C PHE A 493 -25.17 5.50 1.47
N GLN A 494 -26.07 6.40 1.08
CA GLN A 494 -25.77 7.81 0.79
C GLN A 494 -25.14 8.55 1.96
N ALA A 495 -25.70 8.39 3.16
CA ALA A 495 -25.19 9.05 4.36
C ALA A 495 -23.76 8.64 4.67
N PHE A 496 -23.44 7.34 4.55
CA PHE A 496 -22.10 6.84 4.80
C PHE A 496 -21.08 7.29 3.75
N LEU A 497 -21.48 7.31 2.47
CA LEU A 497 -20.64 7.83 1.38
C LEU A 497 -20.35 9.33 1.56
N THR A 498 -21.34 10.10 2.05
CA THR A 498 -21.16 11.52 2.37
C THR A 498 -20.18 11.72 3.54
N VAL A 499 -20.26 10.91 4.60
CA VAL A 499 -19.28 10.91 5.70
C VAL A 499 -17.88 10.59 5.18
N THR A 500 -17.76 9.58 4.33
CA THR A 500 -16.47 9.20 3.70
C THR A 500 -15.90 10.35 2.86
N ALA A 501 -16.73 11.04 2.07
CA ALA A 501 -16.31 12.22 1.33
C ALA A 501 -15.85 13.36 2.25
N GLY A 502 -16.56 13.59 3.36
CA GLY A 502 -16.16 14.55 4.38
C GLY A 502 -14.79 14.25 4.98
N LEU A 503 -14.50 12.98 5.28
CA LEU A 503 -13.18 12.55 5.76
C LEU A 503 -12.07 12.84 4.74
N TYR A 504 -12.32 12.62 3.46
CA TYR A 504 -11.36 12.95 2.40
C TYR A 504 -11.03 14.45 2.39
N PHE A 505 -12.03 15.34 2.49
CA PHE A 505 -11.81 16.78 2.50
C PHE A 505 -11.09 17.26 3.76
N VAL A 506 -11.51 16.81 4.94
CA VAL A 506 -10.87 17.17 6.22
C VAL A 506 -9.41 16.73 6.24
N THR A 507 -9.15 15.50 5.80
CA THR A 507 -7.77 14.98 5.74
C THR A 507 -6.92 15.74 4.73
N THR A 508 -7.51 16.19 3.61
CA THR A 508 -6.80 17.02 2.62
C THR A 508 -6.38 18.35 3.20
N ILE A 509 -7.25 18.99 3.98
CA ILE A 509 -6.91 20.26 4.65
C ILE A 509 -5.76 20.03 5.62
N PHE A 510 -5.85 19.01 6.48
CA PHE A 510 -4.79 18.68 7.43
C PHE A 510 -3.45 18.36 6.72
N TRP A 511 -3.52 17.60 5.62
CA TRP A 511 -2.35 17.27 4.80
C TRP A 511 -1.68 18.53 4.24
N ASN A 512 -2.44 19.43 3.64
CA ASN A 512 -1.88 20.65 3.05
C ASN A 512 -1.28 21.60 4.09
N LEU A 513 -1.77 21.57 5.33
CA LEU A 513 -1.20 22.38 6.41
C LEU A 513 0.12 21.80 6.93
N TYR A 514 0.20 20.48 7.15
CA TYR A 514 1.27 19.88 7.96
C TYR A 514 2.24 18.96 7.21
N ALA A 515 1.91 18.51 5.99
CA ALA A 515 2.81 17.65 5.23
C ALA A 515 4.05 18.42 4.73
N THR A 516 5.19 17.75 4.76
CA THR A 516 6.46 18.22 4.21
C THR A 516 7.14 17.11 3.44
N GLY A 517 7.89 17.44 2.39
CA GLY A 517 8.78 16.54 1.66
C GLY A 517 10.22 16.61 2.13
N GLU A 518 10.50 17.39 3.19
CA GLU A 518 11.83 17.52 3.77
C GLU A 518 12.06 16.42 4.82
N ARG A 519 13.30 16.01 4.97
CA ARG A 519 13.69 15.02 5.99
C ARG A 519 13.42 15.56 7.39
N VAL A 520 12.67 14.80 8.18
CA VAL A 520 12.30 15.15 9.57
C VAL A 520 13.07 14.30 10.59
N PHE A 521 13.49 13.08 10.18
CA PHE A 521 14.16 12.09 11.02
C PHE A 521 15.46 11.56 10.42
#